data_e99302b2d017f7aa9daafd2e10f49b60
#
_entry.id   e99302b2d017f7aa9daafd2e10f49b60
#
_cell.length_a   1.000
_cell.length_b   1.000
_cell.length_c   1.000
_cell.angle_alpha   90.00
_cell.angle_beta   90.00
_cell.angle_gamma   90.00
#
_symmetry.space_group_name_H-M   'P 1'
#
loop_
_entity.id
_entity.type
_entity.pdbx_description
1 polymer ?
#
loop_
_entity_poly.entity_id
_entity_poly.type
_entity_poly.pdbx_seq_one_letter_code
_entity_poly.pdbx_strand_id
1 'polypeptide(L)'
;MATTKKKAVRKARRGERIRQVAAIPFRLDVSGNFEVMLVTSRTTKRFIVPKGWPMKGKSGRKAATIEAREEAGVLGKTRKTPAGTYSYWKRLEHSFVRVDVVVYLLEVSEELANWQEAKSRQRAWLKPLDAALLIDEPDLSTLMANLAPPQPTVPDPA
;
A
#
# COMPACT_ATOMS: atom_id res chain seq x y z
N MET A 1 -1.67 -4.11 -17.34
CA MET A 1 -2.62 -3.38 -16.46
C MET A 1 -4.06 -3.52 -16.90
N ALA A 2 -4.41 -3.18 -18.16
CA ALA A 2 -5.78 -3.32 -18.65
C ALA A 2 -6.33 -4.76 -18.56
N THR A 3 -5.48 -5.77 -18.79
CA THR A 3 -5.85 -7.19 -18.73
C THR A 3 -6.24 -7.62 -17.31
N THR A 4 -5.53 -7.11 -16.30
CA THR A 4 -5.78 -7.45 -14.89
C THR A 4 -7.08 -6.82 -14.39
N LYS A 5 -7.36 -5.57 -14.78
CA LYS A 5 -8.61 -4.89 -14.45
C LYS A 5 -9.82 -5.61 -15.07
N LYS A 6 -9.72 -5.99 -16.34
CA LYS A 6 -10.79 -6.75 -17.03
C LYS A 6 -11.03 -8.10 -16.37
N LYS A 7 -9.98 -8.79 -15.96
CA LYS A 7 -10.06 -10.07 -15.23
C LYS A 7 -10.76 -9.89 -13.89
N ALA A 8 -10.40 -8.82 -13.15
CA ALA A 8 -11.04 -8.49 -11.87
C ALA A 8 -12.53 -8.20 -12.03
N VAL A 9 -12.93 -7.43 -13.04
CA VAL A 9 -14.32 -7.14 -13.35
C VAL A 9 -15.11 -8.43 -13.64
N ARG A 10 -14.53 -9.34 -14.43
CA ARG A 10 -15.15 -10.65 -14.71
C ARG A 10 -15.33 -11.49 -13.44
N LYS A 11 -14.33 -11.54 -12.58
CA LYS A 11 -14.42 -12.24 -11.29
C LYS A 11 -15.52 -11.65 -10.40
N ALA A 12 -15.61 -10.33 -10.33
CA ALA A 12 -16.66 -9.65 -9.58
C ALA A 12 -18.06 -10.01 -10.06
N ARG A 13 -18.26 -10.07 -11.38
CA ARG A 13 -19.55 -10.48 -11.98
C ARG A 13 -19.94 -11.91 -11.64
N ARG A 14 -18.96 -12.76 -11.32
CA ARG A 14 -19.19 -14.15 -10.87
C ARG A 14 -19.33 -14.26 -9.35
N GLY A 15 -19.32 -13.15 -8.61
CA GLY A 15 -19.34 -13.14 -7.16
C GLY A 15 -18.02 -13.57 -6.51
N GLU A 16 -16.95 -13.65 -7.29
CA GLU A 16 -15.61 -13.98 -6.77
C GLU A 16 -14.98 -12.78 -6.09
N ARG A 17 -14.16 -13.05 -5.05
CA ARG A 17 -13.40 -12.01 -4.36
C ARG A 17 -12.32 -11.44 -5.27
N ILE A 18 -12.21 -10.12 -5.26
CA ILE A 18 -11.15 -9.41 -5.97
C ILE A 18 -10.07 -9.05 -4.95
N ARG A 19 -8.81 -9.25 -5.34
CA ARG A 19 -7.66 -8.95 -4.48
C ARG A 19 -6.78 -7.89 -5.08
N GLN A 20 -6.25 -7.05 -4.17
CA GLN A 20 -5.16 -6.14 -4.45
C GLN A 20 -4.06 -6.35 -3.42
N VAL A 21 -2.92 -5.73 -3.67
CA VAL A 21 -1.78 -5.69 -2.75
C VAL A 21 -1.40 -4.25 -2.48
N ALA A 22 -0.97 -3.97 -1.27
CA ALA A 22 -0.56 -2.64 -0.86
C ALA A 22 0.74 -2.68 -0.08
N ALA A 23 1.44 -1.57 -0.06
CA ALA A 23 2.58 -1.35 0.80
C ALA A 23 2.29 -0.21 1.77
N ILE A 24 2.74 -0.34 3.01
CA ILE A 24 2.88 0.76 3.94
C ILE A 24 4.37 1.06 4.03
N PRO A 25 4.86 2.08 3.32
CA PRO A 25 6.24 2.48 3.47
C PRO A 25 6.47 3.03 4.88
N PHE A 26 7.55 2.62 5.51
CA PHE A 26 7.90 3.10 6.84
C PHE A 26 9.38 3.44 6.94
N ARG A 27 9.69 4.26 7.93
CA ARG A 27 11.06 4.57 8.32
C ARG A 27 11.13 4.83 9.82
N LEU A 28 12.32 4.71 10.37
CA LEU A 28 12.64 5.28 11.68
C LEU A 28 13.39 6.58 11.40
N ASP A 29 12.96 7.69 12.01
CA ASP A 29 13.69 8.95 11.88
C ASP A 29 14.99 8.92 12.71
N VAL A 30 15.78 10.00 12.63
CA VAL A 30 17.06 10.09 13.36
C VAL A 30 16.90 10.00 14.87
N SER A 31 15.73 10.29 15.40
CA SER A 31 15.39 10.16 16.83
C SER A 31 14.76 8.81 17.17
N GLY A 32 14.66 7.89 16.22
CA GLY A 32 14.05 6.58 16.40
C GLY A 32 12.52 6.57 16.34
N ASN A 33 11.89 7.66 15.91
CA ASN A 33 10.43 7.72 15.75
C ASN A 33 10.01 6.90 14.53
N PHE A 34 8.98 6.08 14.72
CA PHE A 34 8.38 5.28 13.67
C PHE A 34 7.40 6.13 12.86
N GLU A 35 7.67 6.27 11.56
CA GLU A 35 6.82 7.02 10.64
C GLU A 35 6.41 6.14 9.46
N VAL A 36 5.21 6.38 8.97
CA VAL A 36 4.66 5.73 7.78
C VAL A 36 4.38 6.77 6.71
N MET A 37 4.41 6.34 5.45
CA MET A 37 4.12 7.23 4.33
C MET A 37 2.72 6.97 3.79
N LEU A 38 1.96 8.04 3.64
CA LEU A 38 0.73 8.06 2.85
C LEU A 38 0.96 8.84 1.56
N VAL A 39 0.16 8.54 0.56
CA VAL A 39 0.13 9.28 -0.71
C VAL A 39 -1.30 9.75 -0.96
N THR A 40 -1.44 10.82 -1.76
CA THR A 40 -2.77 11.27 -2.17
C THR A 40 -3.27 10.46 -3.35
N SER A 41 -4.58 10.19 -3.38
CA SER A 41 -5.22 9.63 -4.57
C SER A 41 -5.20 10.64 -5.72
N ARG A 42 -5.20 10.14 -6.94
CA ARG A 42 -5.01 10.99 -8.13
C ARG A 42 -6.13 12.01 -8.34
N THR A 43 -7.37 11.62 -8.11
CA THR A 43 -8.54 12.45 -8.41
C THR A 43 -9.04 13.21 -7.20
N THR A 44 -9.36 12.50 -6.12
CA THR A 44 -9.98 13.09 -4.92
C THR A 44 -8.97 13.68 -3.94
N LYS A 45 -7.68 13.41 -4.13
CA LYS A 45 -6.59 13.90 -3.28
C LYS A 45 -6.73 13.51 -1.80
N ARG A 46 -7.45 12.45 -1.51
CA ARG A 46 -7.50 11.87 -0.16
C ARG A 46 -6.27 11.01 0.11
N PHE A 47 -5.92 10.84 1.37
CA PHE A 47 -4.75 10.02 1.73
C PHE A 47 -5.06 8.53 1.64
N ILE A 48 -4.16 7.81 0.98
CA ILE A 48 -4.24 6.38 0.75
C ILE A 48 -2.86 5.74 0.91
N VAL A 49 -2.81 4.41 0.91
CA VAL A 49 -1.56 3.65 0.78
C VAL A 49 -1.34 3.27 -0.68
N PRO A 50 -0.08 3.16 -1.14
CA PRO A 50 0.20 2.65 -2.48
C PRO A 50 -0.34 1.23 -2.63
N LYS A 51 -1.09 0.98 -3.70
CA LYS A 51 -1.71 -0.32 -3.94
C LYS A 51 -2.00 -0.54 -5.41
N GLY A 52 -2.12 -1.79 -5.78
CA GLY A 52 -2.47 -2.15 -7.15
C GLY A 52 -2.88 -3.62 -7.27
N TRP A 53 -3.05 -4.03 -8.50
CA TRP A 53 -3.46 -5.38 -8.85
C TRP A 53 -2.30 -6.35 -8.71
N PRO A 54 -2.58 -7.64 -8.39
CA PRO A 54 -1.55 -8.68 -8.49
C PRO A 54 -0.93 -8.69 -9.87
N MET A 55 0.36 -8.98 -9.93
CA MET A 55 1.13 -9.00 -11.17
C MET A 55 1.51 -10.43 -11.53
N LYS A 56 1.27 -10.82 -12.79
CA LYS A 56 1.58 -12.15 -13.29
C LYS A 56 3.06 -12.48 -13.09
N GLY A 57 3.34 -13.66 -12.52
CA GLY A 57 4.69 -14.13 -12.28
C GLY A 57 5.41 -13.47 -11.11
N LYS A 58 4.71 -12.62 -10.32
CA LYS A 58 5.28 -11.93 -9.17
C LYS A 58 4.52 -12.26 -7.90
N SER A 59 5.23 -12.37 -6.78
CA SER A 59 4.62 -12.50 -5.45
C SER A 59 3.85 -11.23 -5.09
N GLY A 60 2.94 -11.32 -4.12
CA GLY A 60 2.25 -10.16 -3.59
C GLY A 60 3.20 -9.10 -3.05
N ARG A 61 4.25 -9.52 -2.34
CA ARG A 61 5.29 -8.63 -1.83
C ARG A 61 5.99 -7.86 -2.96
N LYS A 62 6.35 -8.55 -4.03
CA LYS A 62 7.03 -7.92 -5.17
C LYS A 62 6.12 -6.92 -5.86
N ALA A 63 4.86 -7.27 -6.06
CA ALA A 63 3.88 -6.36 -6.65
C ALA A 63 3.67 -5.13 -5.77
N ALA A 64 3.56 -5.29 -4.45
CA ALA A 64 3.44 -4.16 -3.52
C ALA A 64 4.68 -3.25 -3.56
N THR A 65 5.88 -3.82 -3.66
CA THR A 65 7.12 -3.06 -3.80
C THR A 65 7.12 -2.21 -5.08
N ILE A 66 6.64 -2.77 -6.19
CA ILE A 66 6.52 -2.05 -7.46
C ILE A 66 5.51 -0.91 -7.36
N GLU A 67 4.36 -1.14 -6.75
CA GLU A 67 3.34 -0.10 -6.56
C GLU A 67 3.87 1.05 -5.69
N ALA A 68 4.61 0.75 -4.63
CA ALA A 68 5.23 1.78 -3.79
C ALA A 68 6.21 2.64 -4.57
N ARG A 69 6.99 2.05 -5.47
CA ARG A 69 7.90 2.79 -6.34
C ARG A 69 7.15 3.69 -7.32
N GLU A 70 6.13 3.15 -7.99
CA GLU A 70 5.38 3.87 -9.02
C GLU A 70 4.52 5.00 -8.44
N GLU A 71 3.82 4.75 -7.34
CA GLU A 71 2.88 5.70 -6.74
C GLU A 71 3.52 6.63 -5.72
N ALA A 72 4.43 6.13 -4.90
CA ALA A 72 5.03 6.87 -3.79
C ALA A 72 6.49 7.26 -4.01
N GLY A 73 7.15 6.74 -5.05
CA GLY A 73 8.53 7.07 -5.34
C GLY A 73 9.51 6.60 -4.28
N VAL A 74 9.27 5.46 -3.68
CA VAL A 74 10.16 4.89 -2.67
C VAL A 74 10.71 3.54 -3.11
N LEU A 75 11.95 3.30 -2.74
CA LEU A 75 12.62 2.02 -2.86
C LEU A 75 12.82 1.45 -1.47
N GLY A 76 12.72 0.14 -1.35
CA GLY A 76 12.91 -0.52 -0.08
C GLY A 76 12.60 -2.00 -0.14
N LYS A 77 12.53 -2.60 1.03
CA LYS A 77 12.34 -4.04 1.19
C LYS A 77 11.06 -4.31 1.97
N THR A 78 10.17 -5.11 1.38
CA THR A 78 8.95 -5.55 2.06
C THR A 78 9.26 -6.69 3.04
N ARG A 79 8.54 -6.66 4.17
CA ARG A 79 8.57 -7.78 5.14
C ARG A 79 7.85 -8.98 4.54
N LYS A 80 8.30 -10.19 4.89
CA LYS A 80 7.72 -11.44 4.36
C LYS A 80 6.28 -11.64 4.80
N THR A 81 6.01 -11.42 6.09
CA THR A 81 4.69 -11.58 6.66
C THR A 81 3.87 -10.31 6.41
N PRO A 82 2.66 -10.42 5.86
CA PRO A 82 1.77 -9.26 5.72
C PRO A 82 1.49 -8.62 7.07
N ALA A 83 1.35 -7.28 7.07
CA ALA A 83 0.93 -6.55 8.26
C ALA A 83 -0.55 -6.79 8.58
N GLY A 84 -1.32 -7.13 7.59
CA GLY A 84 -2.74 -7.43 7.72
C GLY A 84 -3.46 -7.31 6.39
N THR A 85 -4.78 -7.30 6.47
CA THR A 85 -5.67 -7.14 5.31
C THR A 85 -6.73 -6.11 5.63
N TYR A 86 -7.21 -5.43 4.61
CA TYR A 86 -8.42 -4.60 4.72
C TYR A 86 -9.26 -4.75 3.46
N SER A 87 -10.52 -4.37 3.57
CA SER A 87 -11.45 -4.42 2.44
C SER A 87 -12.03 -3.03 2.20
N TYR A 88 -12.32 -2.76 0.95
CA TYR A 88 -13.01 -1.54 0.56
C TYR A 88 -13.87 -1.77 -0.65
N TRP A 89 -14.81 -0.87 -0.89
CA TRP A 89 -15.67 -0.89 -2.08
C TRP A 89 -15.03 -0.03 -3.16
N LYS A 90 -14.67 -0.67 -4.27
CA LYS A 90 -14.13 0.03 -5.43
C LYS A 90 -15.25 0.38 -6.40
N ARG A 91 -15.34 1.64 -6.76
CA ARG A 91 -16.26 2.09 -7.78
C ARG A 91 -15.76 1.71 -9.17
N LEU A 92 -16.60 1.01 -9.92
CA LEU A 92 -16.42 0.74 -11.35
C LEU A 92 -17.41 1.60 -12.13
N GLU A 93 -17.35 1.56 -13.47
CA GLU A 93 -18.21 2.37 -14.33
C GLU A 93 -19.70 2.16 -14.06
N HIS A 94 -20.13 0.90 -13.88
CA HIS A 94 -21.54 0.54 -13.70
C HIS A 94 -21.84 -0.23 -12.43
N SER A 95 -20.89 -0.35 -11.53
CA SER A 95 -21.06 -1.14 -10.30
C SER A 95 -20.02 -0.80 -9.25
N PHE A 96 -20.24 -1.33 -8.05
CA PHE A 96 -19.27 -1.36 -6.98
C PHE A 96 -18.83 -2.79 -6.74
N VAL A 97 -17.55 -2.99 -6.46
CA VAL A 97 -17.02 -4.30 -6.13
C VAL A 97 -16.21 -4.23 -4.85
N ARG A 98 -16.34 -5.27 -4.03
CA ARG A 98 -15.54 -5.39 -2.81
C ARG A 98 -14.16 -5.93 -3.16
N VAL A 99 -13.14 -5.25 -2.68
CA VAL A 99 -11.75 -5.62 -2.88
C VAL A 99 -11.10 -5.92 -1.55
N ASP A 100 -10.44 -7.06 -1.44
CA ASP A 100 -9.62 -7.43 -0.30
C ASP A 100 -8.17 -7.08 -0.61
N VAL A 101 -7.52 -6.34 0.28
CA VAL A 101 -6.16 -5.85 0.08
C VAL A 101 -5.23 -6.48 1.10
N VAL A 102 -4.19 -7.16 0.63
CA VAL A 102 -3.13 -7.67 1.49
C VAL A 102 -2.05 -6.59 1.61
N VAL A 103 -1.71 -6.22 2.84
CA VAL A 103 -0.84 -5.09 3.14
C VAL A 103 0.52 -5.58 3.65
N TYR A 104 1.59 -5.09 3.04
CA TYR A 104 2.96 -5.39 3.43
C TYR A 104 3.67 -4.13 3.95
N LEU A 105 4.39 -4.24 5.05
CA LEU A 105 5.29 -3.18 5.49
C LEU A 105 6.52 -3.15 4.58
N LEU A 106 6.90 -1.96 4.13
CA LEU A 106 8.06 -1.74 3.28
C LEU A 106 9.03 -0.79 3.97
N GLU A 107 10.20 -1.31 4.35
CA GLU A 107 11.26 -0.48 4.92
C GLU A 107 11.92 0.34 3.83
N VAL A 108 11.77 1.65 3.90
CA VAL A 108 12.26 2.56 2.86
C VAL A 108 13.77 2.74 3.01
N SER A 109 14.49 2.47 1.93
CA SER A 109 15.93 2.72 1.83
C SER A 109 16.26 3.99 1.05
N GLU A 110 15.36 4.42 0.16
CA GLU A 110 15.57 5.60 -0.68
C GLU A 110 14.25 6.25 -1.07
N GLU A 111 14.19 7.56 -1.02
CA GLU A 111 13.11 8.35 -1.58
C GLU A 111 13.59 8.96 -2.90
N LEU A 112 12.89 8.65 -3.98
CA LEU A 112 13.22 9.20 -5.28
C LEU A 112 12.74 10.66 -5.38
N ALA A 113 13.58 11.53 -5.95
CA ALA A 113 13.20 12.92 -6.21
C ALA A 113 12.14 13.02 -7.33
N ASN A 114 12.16 12.06 -8.25
CA ASN A 114 11.20 11.96 -9.34
C ASN A 114 10.74 10.51 -9.49
N TRP A 115 9.47 10.30 -9.74
CA TRP A 115 8.88 8.96 -9.91
C TRP A 115 7.69 9.02 -10.87
N GLN A 116 7.19 7.84 -11.27
CA GLN A 116 6.18 7.71 -12.32
C GLN A 116 4.95 8.59 -12.09
N GLU A 117 4.38 8.61 -10.88
CA GLU A 117 3.15 9.36 -10.58
C GLU A 117 3.40 10.63 -9.78
N ALA A 118 4.62 11.16 -9.80
CA ALA A 118 5.02 12.35 -9.03
C ALA A 118 4.14 13.59 -9.28
N LYS A 119 3.66 13.76 -10.51
CA LYS A 119 2.84 14.93 -10.88
C LYS A 119 1.42 14.87 -10.33
N SER A 120 0.92 13.67 -10.02
CA SER A 120 -0.47 13.46 -9.60
C SER A 120 -0.63 13.07 -8.14
N ARG A 121 0.47 12.85 -7.43
CA ARG A 121 0.44 12.41 -6.05
C ARG A 121 1.38 13.22 -5.17
N GLN A 122 0.92 13.54 -3.97
CA GLN A 122 1.76 14.05 -2.90
C GLN A 122 2.01 12.92 -1.90
N ARG A 123 3.16 12.92 -1.28
CA ARG A 123 3.53 11.94 -0.25
C ARG A 123 3.83 12.65 1.07
N ALA A 124 3.49 12.01 2.17
CA ALA A 124 3.68 12.58 3.51
C ALA A 124 4.15 11.51 4.49
N TRP A 125 5.15 11.84 5.30
CA TRP A 125 5.56 11.04 6.44
C TRP A 125 4.74 11.44 7.66
N LEU A 126 4.16 10.46 8.34
CA LEU A 126 3.24 10.66 9.47
C LEU A 126 3.50 9.60 10.53
N LYS A 127 3.20 9.95 11.77
CA LYS A 127 3.07 8.92 12.80
C LYS A 127 1.88 8.02 12.49
N PRO A 128 1.92 6.73 12.83
CA PRO A 128 0.81 5.82 12.52
C PRO A 128 -0.56 6.29 13.02
N LEU A 129 -0.63 6.87 14.21
CA LEU A 129 -1.90 7.40 14.75
C LEU A 129 -2.43 8.58 13.93
N ASP A 130 -1.56 9.46 13.47
CA ASP A 130 -1.96 10.58 12.62
C ASP A 130 -2.41 10.07 11.24
N ALA A 131 -1.68 9.10 10.67
CA ALA A 131 -2.08 8.46 9.42
C ALA A 131 -3.46 7.80 9.54
N ALA A 132 -3.74 7.13 10.65
CA ALA A 132 -5.02 6.49 10.90
C ALA A 132 -6.19 7.49 10.88
N LEU A 133 -5.97 8.72 11.34
CA LEU A 133 -7.00 9.77 11.34
C LEU A 133 -7.30 10.30 9.94
N LEU A 134 -6.37 10.17 9.01
CA LEU A 134 -6.50 10.71 7.65
C LEU A 134 -7.05 9.69 6.65
N ILE A 135 -7.08 8.42 7.01
CA ILE A 135 -7.53 7.32 6.15
C ILE A 135 -9.04 7.13 6.28
N ASP A 136 -9.74 7.06 5.14
CA ASP A 136 -11.19 6.89 5.12
C ASP A 136 -11.64 5.45 5.34
N GLU A 137 -10.85 4.46 4.91
CA GLU A 137 -11.20 3.04 5.05
C GLU A 137 -11.07 2.61 6.53
N PRO A 138 -12.16 2.20 7.20
CA PRO A 138 -12.13 1.89 8.64
C PRO A 138 -11.15 0.79 9.02
N ASP A 139 -11.12 -0.30 8.25
CA ASP A 139 -10.23 -1.43 8.53
C ASP A 139 -8.75 -1.07 8.37
N LEU A 140 -8.42 -0.27 7.36
CA LEU A 140 -7.06 0.22 7.16
C LEU A 140 -6.67 1.20 8.27
N SER A 141 -7.59 2.07 8.67
CA SER A 141 -7.37 3.00 9.79
C SER A 141 -7.05 2.23 11.08
N THR A 142 -7.83 1.18 11.38
CA THR A 142 -7.59 0.31 12.54
C THR A 142 -6.24 -0.38 12.46
N LEU A 143 -5.90 -0.94 11.29
CA LEU A 143 -4.61 -1.58 11.07
C LEU A 143 -3.47 -0.58 11.31
N MET A 144 -3.59 0.61 10.76
CA MET A 144 -2.60 1.68 10.89
C MET A 144 -2.42 2.12 12.34
N ALA A 145 -3.51 2.31 13.08
CA ALA A 145 -3.47 2.72 14.47
C ALA A 145 -2.79 1.68 15.38
N ASN A 146 -2.83 0.41 14.99
CA ASN A 146 -2.24 -0.69 15.76
C ASN A 146 -0.84 -1.10 15.30
N LEU A 147 -0.26 -0.40 14.33
CA LEU A 147 1.10 -0.70 13.89
C LEU A 147 2.11 -0.41 15.00
N ALA A 148 2.93 -1.43 15.29
CA ALA A 148 4.10 -1.27 16.14
C ALA A 148 5.36 -1.22 15.26
N PRO A 149 6.43 -0.56 15.70
CA PRO A 149 7.69 -0.58 14.97
C PRO A 149 8.13 -2.02 14.74
N PRO A 150 8.44 -2.41 13.49
CA PRO A 150 8.93 -3.77 13.23
C PRO A 150 10.24 -3.99 13.95
N GLN A 151 10.43 -5.23 14.42
CA GLN A 151 11.73 -5.60 14.98
C GLN A 151 12.83 -5.40 13.93
N PRO A 152 14.03 -4.93 14.34
CA PRO A 152 15.15 -4.86 13.43
C PRO A 152 15.38 -6.24 12.81
N THR A 153 15.64 -6.29 11.50
CA THR A 153 16.09 -7.54 10.88
C THR A 153 17.44 -7.88 11.49
N VAL A 154 17.50 -8.96 12.24
CA VAL A 154 18.78 -9.51 12.67
C VAL A 154 19.50 -9.95 11.40
N PRO A 155 20.73 -9.48 11.12
CA PRO A 155 21.50 -10.01 10.01
C PRO A 155 21.64 -11.50 10.21
N ASP A 156 21.45 -12.30 9.16
CA ASP A 156 21.72 -13.72 9.22
C ASP A 156 23.13 -13.92 9.76
N PRO A 157 23.32 -14.77 10.76
CA PRO A 157 24.66 -15.06 11.25
C PRO A 157 25.47 -15.63 10.08
N ALA A 158 26.56 -14.96 9.76
CA ALA A 158 27.48 -15.39 8.71
C ALA A 158 28.05 -16.79 8.99
#